data_1607c34a670adc239725627b959a58b7
#
_entry.id   1607c34a670adc239725627b959a58b7
#
_cell.length_a   1.000
_cell.length_b   1.000
_cell.length_c   1.000
_cell.angle_alpha   90.00
_cell.angle_beta   90.00
_cell.angle_gamma   90.00
#
_symmetry.space_group_name_H-M   'P 1'
#
loop_
_entity.id
_entity.type
_entity.pdbx_description
1 polymer ?
#
loop_
_entity_poly.entity_id
_entity_poly.type
_entity_poly.pdbx_seq_one_letter_code
_entity_poly.pdbx_strand_id
1 'polypeptide(L)'
;MTFNGDLLWRHLVIPGVVALMAGTVAAEPPTPRKPIVIDSAVASIDDTANTADFTTISVAQGGARITAETAHATDLGSKNSRWTFTGRVVITADERGSIWADKAIVVYRDGVLDEILATGAPARFERRHTDSARADQGQAEEITYEVKQATVRLRGHPRISTENGLEMNAPMFLYRLRDGRLQAYSDQGTQAVHIITKPTGSLVP
;
A
#
# COMPACT_ATOMS: atom_id res chain seq x y z
N MET A 1 21.60 1.79 18.04
CA MET A 1 20.32 2.53 17.92
C MET A 1 19.31 1.55 17.35
N THR A 2 18.49 0.99 18.20
CA THR A 2 17.42 0.04 17.83
C THR A 2 16.21 0.85 17.40
N PHE A 3 15.82 0.75 16.13
CA PHE A 3 14.56 1.27 15.64
C PHE A 3 13.43 0.44 16.24
N ASN A 4 12.67 1.03 17.15
CA ASN A 4 11.44 0.45 17.65
C ASN A 4 10.36 0.63 16.56
N GLY A 5 10.31 -0.32 15.63
CA GLY A 5 9.30 -0.39 14.57
C GLY A 5 8.02 -1.12 14.96
N ASP A 6 7.75 -1.21 16.25
CA ASP A 6 6.56 -1.87 16.75
C ASP A 6 5.38 -0.88 16.81
N LEU A 7 4.40 -1.03 15.98
CA LEU A 7 2.98 -1.01 16.38
C LEU A 7 1.92 -0.95 15.26
N LEU A 8 2.24 -0.82 13.98
CA LEU A 8 1.21 -0.36 13.03
C LEU A 8 0.60 -1.43 12.09
N TRP A 9 1.13 -2.65 12.09
CA TRP A 9 0.61 -3.72 11.22
C TRP A 9 0.24 -5.02 11.99
N ARG A 10 0.28 -4.98 13.34
CA ARG A 10 0.12 -6.17 14.21
C ARG A 10 -1.29 -6.71 14.35
N HIS A 11 -2.31 -6.06 13.82
CA HIS A 11 -3.69 -6.50 14.00
C HIS A 11 -4.25 -7.36 12.87
N LEU A 12 -3.41 -7.86 11.97
CA LEU A 12 -3.84 -8.81 10.93
C LEU A 12 -3.25 -10.21 11.07
N VAL A 13 -2.63 -10.53 12.21
CA VAL A 13 -2.14 -11.89 12.46
C VAL A 13 -2.63 -12.35 13.83
N ILE A 14 -3.50 -13.32 13.84
CA ILE A 14 -3.95 -14.04 15.03
C ILE A 14 -2.86 -15.06 15.40
N PRO A 15 -2.30 -15.04 16.62
CA PRO A 15 -1.35 -16.07 17.07
C PRO A 15 -2.11 -17.34 17.45
N GLY A 16 -1.76 -18.46 16.79
CA GLY A 16 -2.16 -19.79 17.23
C GLY A 16 -1.34 -20.22 18.46
N VAL A 17 -1.98 -20.39 19.58
CA VAL A 17 -1.43 -21.08 20.75
C VAL A 17 -1.58 -22.57 20.53
N VAL A 18 -0.47 -23.28 20.49
CA VAL A 18 -0.43 -24.77 20.52
C VAL A 18 -0.77 -25.21 21.95
N ALA A 19 -1.95 -25.71 22.15
CA ALA A 19 -2.28 -26.57 23.29
C ALA A 19 -2.64 -27.95 22.77
N LEU A 20 -1.80 -28.93 23.09
CA LEU A 20 -2.03 -30.34 22.83
C LEU A 20 -3.11 -30.85 23.76
N MET A 21 -4.36 -30.83 23.35
CA MET A 21 -5.43 -31.63 23.90
C MET A 21 -6.29 -32.11 22.72
N ALA A 22 -6.55 -33.42 22.66
CA ALA A 22 -7.46 -34.03 21.69
C ALA A 22 -8.87 -33.50 21.93
N GLY A 23 -9.23 -32.48 21.23
CA GLY A 23 -10.56 -31.88 21.14
C GLY A 23 -10.85 -31.63 19.67
N THR A 24 -12.04 -32.00 19.23
CA THR A 24 -12.57 -31.73 17.90
C THR A 24 -12.26 -30.28 17.52
N VAL A 25 -11.40 -30.10 16.53
CA VAL A 25 -11.11 -28.76 15.95
C VAL A 25 -12.40 -28.33 15.24
N ALA A 26 -13.24 -27.58 15.95
CA ALA A 26 -14.28 -26.80 15.32
C ALA A 26 -13.57 -25.77 14.44
N ALA A 27 -13.69 -25.87 13.12
CA ALA A 27 -13.21 -24.87 12.19
C ALA A 27 -13.85 -23.54 12.59
N GLU A 28 -13.03 -22.56 12.96
CA GLU A 28 -13.51 -21.20 13.24
C GLU A 28 -14.28 -20.72 12.00
N PRO A 29 -15.51 -20.22 12.16
CA PRO A 29 -16.28 -19.71 11.04
C PRO A 29 -15.49 -18.59 10.36
N PRO A 30 -15.41 -18.58 9.02
CA PRO A 30 -14.68 -17.55 8.28
C PRO A 30 -15.23 -16.18 8.69
N THR A 31 -14.35 -15.32 9.16
CA THR A 31 -14.68 -13.93 9.52
C THR A 31 -15.38 -13.28 8.32
N PRO A 32 -16.59 -12.71 8.47
CA PRO A 32 -17.31 -12.13 7.36
C PRO A 32 -16.48 -11.00 6.72
N ARG A 33 -16.18 -11.14 5.44
CA ARG A 33 -15.45 -10.12 4.69
C ARG A 33 -16.32 -8.87 4.63
N LYS A 34 -15.72 -7.71 4.90
CA LYS A 34 -16.44 -6.43 4.76
C LYS A 34 -16.84 -6.25 3.30
N PRO A 35 -18.07 -5.80 3.01
CA PRO A 35 -18.53 -5.60 1.64
C PRO A 35 -17.67 -4.55 0.92
N ILE A 36 -17.51 -4.71 -0.39
CA ILE A 36 -16.97 -3.68 -1.26
C ILE A 36 -18.13 -2.76 -1.63
N VAL A 37 -17.96 -1.47 -1.41
CA VAL A 37 -18.92 -0.43 -1.81
C VAL A 37 -18.31 0.34 -2.99
N ILE A 38 -19.08 0.46 -4.07
CA ILE A 38 -18.67 1.17 -5.29
C ILE A 38 -19.69 2.28 -5.52
N ASP A 39 -19.20 3.52 -5.56
CA ASP A 39 -19.96 4.69 -5.94
C ASP A 39 -19.35 5.26 -7.23
N SER A 40 -20.18 5.59 -8.21
CA SER A 40 -19.71 6.20 -9.46
C SER A 40 -20.80 7.11 -10.06
N ALA A 41 -20.36 8.12 -10.81
CA ALA A 41 -21.31 8.97 -11.55
C ALA A 41 -21.91 8.24 -12.76
N VAL A 42 -21.11 7.40 -13.43
CA VAL A 42 -21.56 6.55 -14.55
C VAL A 42 -20.92 5.18 -14.39
N ALA A 43 -21.70 4.14 -14.64
CA ALA A 43 -21.23 2.77 -14.74
C ALA A 43 -21.78 2.13 -16.01
N SER A 44 -20.90 1.48 -16.79
CA SER A 44 -21.25 0.67 -17.96
C SER A 44 -20.71 -0.74 -17.73
N ILE A 45 -21.59 -1.73 -17.77
CA ILE A 45 -21.24 -3.13 -17.51
C ILE A 45 -21.52 -3.93 -18.77
N ASP A 46 -20.52 -4.69 -19.22
CA ASP A 46 -20.64 -5.67 -20.31
C ASP A 46 -20.53 -7.08 -19.73
N ASP A 47 -21.67 -7.73 -19.59
CA ASP A 47 -21.75 -9.10 -19.05
C ASP A 47 -21.12 -10.12 -19.99
N THR A 48 -21.11 -9.85 -21.31
CA THR A 48 -20.53 -10.75 -22.31
C THR A 48 -19.01 -10.74 -22.26
N ALA A 49 -18.43 -9.53 -22.17
CA ALA A 49 -17.00 -9.32 -22.03
C ALA A 49 -16.52 -9.48 -20.58
N ASN A 50 -17.44 -9.56 -19.62
CA ASN A 50 -17.17 -9.58 -18.19
C ASN A 50 -16.31 -8.40 -17.73
N THR A 51 -16.66 -7.20 -18.22
CA THR A 51 -15.94 -5.95 -17.93
C THR A 51 -16.89 -4.87 -17.43
N ALA A 52 -16.33 -3.86 -16.75
CA ALA A 52 -17.06 -2.64 -16.43
C ALA A 52 -16.16 -1.42 -16.49
N ASP A 53 -16.77 -0.32 -16.95
CA ASP A 53 -16.17 1.01 -17.01
C ASP A 53 -16.94 1.95 -16.09
N PHE A 54 -16.18 2.76 -15.35
CA PHE A 54 -16.73 3.71 -14.38
C PHE A 54 -16.14 5.10 -14.60
N THR A 55 -16.95 6.11 -14.33
CA THR A 55 -16.51 7.51 -14.34
C THR A 55 -16.78 8.14 -12.96
N THR A 56 -15.83 8.91 -12.46
CA THR A 56 -15.87 9.53 -11.12
C THR A 56 -16.16 8.48 -10.06
N ILE A 57 -15.19 7.60 -9.83
CA ILE A 57 -15.38 6.39 -9.03
C ILE A 57 -14.77 6.52 -7.62
N SER A 58 -15.47 5.93 -6.66
CA SER A 58 -14.99 5.65 -5.32
C SER A 58 -15.26 4.19 -4.98
N VAL A 59 -14.23 3.44 -4.64
CA VAL A 59 -14.32 2.05 -4.17
C VAL A 59 -13.85 2.02 -2.72
N ALA A 60 -14.66 1.47 -1.83
CA ALA A 60 -14.34 1.36 -0.42
C ALA A 60 -14.53 -0.07 0.09
N GLN A 61 -13.61 -0.55 0.92
CA GLN A 61 -13.71 -1.80 1.64
C GLN A 61 -13.06 -1.67 3.01
N GLY A 62 -13.87 -1.79 4.07
CA GLY A 62 -13.36 -1.57 5.42
C GLY A 62 -12.92 -0.13 5.63
N GLY A 63 -11.66 0.07 6.05
CA GLY A 63 -11.04 1.39 6.20
C GLY A 63 -10.23 1.84 4.98
N ALA A 64 -10.21 1.05 3.91
CA ALA A 64 -9.51 1.40 2.67
C ALA A 64 -10.48 2.03 1.66
N ARG A 65 -10.01 3.03 0.92
CA ARG A 65 -10.76 3.70 -0.15
C ARG A 65 -9.83 4.02 -1.31
N ILE A 66 -10.34 3.87 -2.53
CA ILE A 66 -9.70 4.31 -3.77
C ILE A 66 -10.66 5.24 -4.49
N THR A 67 -10.19 6.40 -4.92
CA THR A 67 -10.93 7.32 -5.78
C THR A 67 -10.14 7.60 -7.06
N ALA A 68 -10.83 7.79 -8.18
CA ALA A 68 -10.23 8.11 -9.47
C ALA A 68 -11.23 8.80 -10.40
N GLU A 69 -10.74 9.38 -11.48
CA GLU A 69 -11.60 9.94 -12.54
C GLU A 69 -12.30 8.82 -13.32
N THR A 70 -11.56 7.74 -13.63
CA THR A 70 -12.10 6.57 -14.34
C THR A 70 -11.56 5.29 -13.75
N ALA A 71 -12.31 4.20 -13.92
CA ALA A 71 -11.80 2.87 -13.69
C ALA A 71 -12.35 1.89 -14.74
N HIS A 72 -11.51 0.93 -15.09
CA HIS A 72 -11.84 -0.22 -15.91
C HIS A 72 -11.59 -1.48 -15.10
N ALA A 73 -12.60 -2.35 -15.02
CA ALA A 73 -12.51 -3.62 -14.31
C ALA A 73 -12.71 -4.78 -15.29
N THR A 74 -11.92 -5.83 -15.13
CA THR A 74 -12.05 -7.08 -15.87
C THR A 74 -12.31 -8.24 -14.92
N ASP A 75 -12.95 -9.28 -15.41
CA ASP A 75 -13.30 -10.49 -14.67
C ASP A 75 -14.15 -10.19 -13.42
N LEU A 76 -15.11 -9.27 -13.57
CA LEU A 76 -16.05 -8.91 -12.52
C LEU A 76 -16.83 -10.13 -12.02
N GLY A 77 -16.96 -10.24 -10.70
CA GLY A 77 -17.64 -11.38 -10.07
C GLY A 77 -16.83 -12.67 -10.04
N SER A 78 -15.65 -12.71 -10.69
CA SER A 78 -14.71 -13.82 -10.56
C SER A 78 -13.84 -13.67 -9.31
N LYS A 79 -13.22 -14.79 -8.90
CA LYS A 79 -12.21 -14.74 -7.82
C LYS A 79 -10.94 -14.02 -8.24
N ASN A 80 -10.70 -13.86 -9.54
CA ASN A 80 -9.54 -13.23 -10.13
C ASN A 80 -10.01 -12.03 -10.92
N SER A 81 -9.91 -10.84 -10.36
CA SER A 81 -10.30 -9.60 -11.02
C SER A 81 -9.14 -8.61 -11.05
N ARG A 82 -9.16 -7.76 -12.07
CA ARG A 82 -8.17 -6.69 -12.23
C ARG A 82 -8.90 -5.37 -12.44
N TRP A 83 -8.50 -4.38 -11.65
CA TRP A 83 -9.03 -3.03 -11.70
C TRP A 83 -7.93 -2.06 -12.09
N THR A 84 -8.19 -1.22 -13.08
CA THR A 84 -7.30 -0.14 -13.50
C THR A 84 -7.99 1.18 -13.23
N PHE A 85 -7.47 1.95 -12.29
CA PHE A 85 -7.90 3.31 -11.95
C PHE A 85 -7.01 4.32 -12.65
N THR A 86 -7.57 5.37 -13.23
CA THR A 86 -6.82 6.39 -13.98
C THR A 86 -7.35 7.78 -13.67
N GLY A 87 -6.44 8.73 -13.61
CA GLY A 87 -6.70 10.15 -13.36
C GLY A 87 -6.92 10.47 -11.88
N ARG A 88 -6.03 11.28 -11.32
CA ARG A 88 -6.06 11.75 -9.92
C ARG A 88 -6.38 10.66 -8.91
N VAL A 89 -5.70 9.53 -9.04
CA VAL A 89 -5.93 8.38 -8.17
C VAL A 89 -5.46 8.71 -6.75
N VAL A 90 -6.35 8.49 -5.78
CA VAL A 90 -6.03 8.59 -4.35
C VAL A 90 -6.41 7.28 -3.68
N ILE A 91 -5.45 6.64 -3.03
CA ILE A 91 -5.64 5.43 -2.23
C ILE A 91 -5.42 5.82 -0.77
N THR A 92 -6.41 5.58 0.07
CA THR A 92 -6.31 5.79 1.53
C THR A 92 -6.49 4.48 2.26
N ALA A 93 -5.74 4.28 3.33
CA ALA A 93 -5.86 3.11 4.20
C ALA A 93 -6.03 3.59 5.65
N ASP A 94 -7.27 3.65 6.11
CA ASP A 94 -7.65 4.27 7.39
C ASP A 94 -7.08 5.70 7.52
N GLU A 95 -6.85 6.17 8.74
CA GLU A 95 -6.21 7.45 8.99
C GLU A 95 -4.67 7.39 8.88
N ARG A 96 -4.12 6.24 8.45
CA ARG A 96 -2.69 5.92 8.56
C ARG A 96 -1.84 6.32 7.38
N GLY A 97 -2.45 6.48 6.21
CA GLY A 97 -1.67 6.86 5.05
C GLY A 97 -2.47 6.99 3.77
N SER A 98 -1.85 7.67 2.82
CA SER A 98 -2.40 7.91 1.50
C SER A 98 -1.35 7.75 0.42
N ILE A 99 -1.80 7.35 -0.78
CA ILE A 99 -1.00 7.33 -2.00
C ILE A 99 -1.75 8.17 -3.03
N TRP A 100 -1.02 9.03 -3.73
CA TRP A 100 -1.50 9.83 -4.87
C TRP A 100 -0.75 9.38 -6.10
N ALA A 101 -1.46 9.07 -7.18
CA ALA A 101 -0.89 8.54 -8.41
C ALA A 101 -1.70 8.99 -9.64
N ASP A 102 -1.11 8.85 -10.82
CA ASP A 102 -1.82 9.08 -12.09
C ASP A 102 -2.64 7.84 -12.49
N LYS A 103 -2.14 6.66 -12.10
CA LYS A 103 -2.76 5.37 -12.38
C LYS A 103 -2.52 4.40 -11.23
N ALA A 104 -3.50 3.55 -10.93
CA ALA A 104 -3.33 2.40 -10.06
C ALA A 104 -3.94 1.14 -10.68
N ILE A 105 -3.27 0.02 -10.49
CA ILE A 105 -3.76 -1.30 -10.85
C ILE A 105 -3.90 -2.10 -9.58
N VAL A 106 -5.09 -2.67 -9.36
CA VAL A 106 -5.41 -3.51 -8.21
C VAL A 106 -5.77 -4.90 -8.71
N VAL A 107 -5.07 -5.91 -8.21
CA VAL A 107 -5.23 -7.30 -8.63
C VAL A 107 -5.76 -8.12 -7.45
N TYR A 108 -6.86 -8.81 -7.70
CA TYR A 108 -7.38 -9.84 -6.80
C TYR A 108 -7.06 -11.22 -7.36
N ARG A 109 -6.67 -12.15 -6.47
CA ARG A 109 -6.49 -13.58 -6.77
C ARG A 109 -7.19 -14.40 -5.69
N ASP A 110 -7.97 -15.39 -6.11
CA ASP A 110 -8.78 -16.21 -5.22
C ASP A 110 -9.73 -15.38 -4.32
N GLY A 111 -10.19 -14.23 -4.84
CA GLY A 111 -11.05 -13.30 -4.12
C GLY A 111 -10.34 -12.53 -2.99
N VAL A 112 -9.01 -12.50 -2.98
CA VAL A 112 -8.19 -11.77 -2.02
C VAL A 112 -7.34 -10.76 -2.76
N LEU A 113 -7.17 -9.58 -2.18
CA LEU A 113 -6.22 -8.59 -2.70
C LEU A 113 -4.81 -9.20 -2.72
N ASP A 114 -4.19 -9.19 -3.89
CA ASP A 114 -2.86 -9.76 -4.14
C ASP A 114 -1.80 -8.66 -4.32
N GLU A 115 -2.09 -7.67 -5.17
CA GLU A 115 -1.16 -6.62 -5.53
C GLU A 115 -1.86 -5.28 -5.77
N ILE A 116 -1.19 -4.19 -5.40
CA ILE A 116 -1.50 -2.82 -5.81
C ILE A 116 -0.26 -2.24 -6.45
N LEU A 117 -0.38 -1.76 -7.69
CA LEU A 117 0.65 -1.02 -8.41
C LEU A 117 0.14 0.40 -8.65
N ALA A 118 0.80 1.39 -8.05
CA ALA A 118 0.53 2.81 -8.27
C ALA A 118 1.68 3.43 -9.07
N THR A 119 1.36 4.17 -10.13
CA THR A 119 2.34 4.82 -11.01
C THR A 119 1.99 6.29 -11.22
N GLY A 120 3.02 7.14 -11.36
CA GLY A 120 2.86 8.57 -11.57
C GLY A 120 4.18 9.25 -11.90
N ALA A 121 4.12 10.54 -12.19
CA ALA A 121 5.30 11.34 -12.53
C ALA A 121 5.59 12.48 -11.52
N PRO A 122 5.91 12.17 -10.24
CA PRO A 122 5.91 10.89 -9.55
C PRO A 122 4.58 10.54 -8.84
N ALA A 123 4.38 9.26 -8.52
CA ALA A 123 3.46 8.86 -7.46
C ALA A 123 4.03 9.27 -6.10
N ARG A 124 3.17 9.63 -5.15
CA ARG A 124 3.56 10.12 -3.82
C ARG A 124 2.85 9.32 -2.75
N PHE A 125 3.48 9.17 -1.58
CA PHE A 125 2.83 8.60 -0.41
C PHE A 125 3.09 9.44 0.82
N GLU A 126 2.17 9.37 1.77
CA GLU A 126 2.28 9.89 3.12
C GLU A 126 1.86 8.81 4.10
N ARG A 127 2.63 8.61 5.16
CA ARG A 127 2.28 7.74 6.27
C ARG A 127 2.28 8.54 7.55
N ARG A 128 1.14 8.63 8.22
CA ARG A 128 0.99 9.30 9.51
C ARG A 128 1.31 8.34 10.64
N HIS A 129 1.96 8.85 11.66
CA HIS A 129 2.19 8.14 12.90
C HIS A 129 1.15 8.59 13.93
N THR A 130 0.65 7.64 14.71
CA THR A 130 -0.45 7.88 15.69
C THR A 130 -0.02 8.90 16.76
N ASP A 131 1.27 8.95 17.07
CA ASP A 131 1.82 9.74 18.18
C ASP A 131 2.63 10.97 17.72
N SER A 132 2.56 11.32 16.43
CA SER A 132 3.36 12.42 15.87
C SER A 132 2.53 13.31 14.95
N ALA A 133 2.75 14.61 15.03
CA ALA A 133 2.18 15.57 14.08
C ALA A 133 2.90 15.56 12.72
N ARG A 134 4.01 14.81 12.60
CA ARG A 134 4.78 14.67 11.37
C ARG A 134 4.48 13.32 10.72
N ALA A 135 4.68 13.26 9.42
CA ALA A 135 4.47 12.06 8.62
C ALA A 135 5.76 11.67 7.88
N ASP A 136 5.94 10.38 7.64
CA ASP A 136 6.87 9.95 6.62
C ASP A 136 6.25 10.22 5.26
N GLN A 137 7.04 10.77 4.37
CA GLN A 137 6.62 11.08 3.00
C GLN A 137 7.62 10.49 2.02
N GLY A 138 7.15 10.19 0.83
CA GLY A 138 8.03 9.78 -0.23
C GLY A 138 7.36 9.85 -1.59
N GLN A 139 8.20 9.62 -2.59
CA GLN A 139 7.78 9.61 -3.99
C GLN A 139 8.59 8.59 -4.78
N ALA A 140 8.00 8.09 -5.87
CA ALA A 140 8.63 7.22 -6.84
C ALA A 140 7.80 7.23 -8.13
N GLU A 141 8.36 6.80 -9.25
CA GLU A 141 7.57 6.61 -10.47
C GLU A 141 6.62 5.41 -10.32
N GLU A 142 7.04 4.42 -9.53
CA GLU A 142 6.30 3.20 -9.28
C GLU A 142 6.34 2.82 -7.79
N ILE A 143 5.17 2.56 -7.23
CA ILE A 143 4.97 2.05 -5.87
C ILE A 143 4.17 0.75 -5.99
N THR A 144 4.79 -0.38 -5.67
CA THR A 144 4.14 -1.70 -5.69
C THR A 144 3.95 -2.22 -4.28
N TYR A 145 2.73 -2.60 -3.91
CA TYR A 145 2.41 -3.31 -2.68
C TYR A 145 2.05 -4.77 -2.97
N GLU A 146 2.88 -5.70 -2.52
CA GLU A 146 2.68 -7.15 -2.61
C GLU A 146 2.10 -7.66 -1.29
N VAL A 147 0.82 -8.00 -1.27
CA VAL A 147 0.07 -8.26 -0.04
C VAL A 147 0.56 -9.54 0.67
N LYS A 148 0.77 -10.63 -0.08
CA LYS A 148 1.21 -11.91 0.50
C LYS A 148 2.59 -11.83 1.15
N GLN A 149 3.50 -11.10 0.53
CA GLN A 149 4.85 -10.85 1.02
C GLN A 149 4.85 -9.77 2.12
N ALA A 150 3.79 -8.98 2.20
CA ALA A 150 3.71 -7.79 3.02
C ALA A 150 4.89 -6.84 2.74
N THR A 151 5.16 -6.57 1.45
CA THR A 151 6.26 -5.72 1.00
C THR A 151 5.77 -4.56 0.16
N VAL A 152 6.40 -3.40 0.34
CA VAL A 152 6.25 -2.23 -0.52
C VAL A 152 7.57 -2.00 -1.25
N ARG A 153 7.52 -1.94 -2.58
CA ARG A 153 8.66 -1.64 -3.43
C ARG A 153 8.48 -0.28 -4.08
N LEU A 154 9.54 0.52 -4.07
CA LEU A 154 9.58 1.85 -4.67
C LEU A 154 10.66 1.84 -5.76
N ARG A 155 10.31 2.24 -6.97
CA ARG A 155 11.20 2.30 -8.14
C ARG A 155 11.03 3.59 -8.92
N GLY A 156 12.02 3.94 -9.74
CA GLY A 156 12.01 5.17 -10.53
C GLY A 156 12.31 6.39 -9.66
N HIS A 157 13.59 6.59 -9.36
CA HIS A 157 14.11 7.72 -8.60
C HIS A 157 13.42 7.95 -7.25
N PRO A 158 13.21 6.89 -6.44
CA PRO A 158 12.49 7.03 -5.20
C PRO A 158 13.23 7.91 -4.20
N ARG A 159 12.45 8.72 -3.47
CA ARG A 159 12.91 9.55 -2.36
C ARG A 159 12.01 9.32 -1.17
N ILE A 160 12.60 9.23 0.01
CA ILE A 160 11.89 9.07 1.29
C ILE A 160 12.39 10.15 2.24
N SER A 161 11.47 10.82 2.92
CA SER A 161 11.73 11.71 4.04
C SER A 161 10.97 11.20 5.25
N THR A 162 11.67 10.94 6.34
CA THR A 162 11.05 10.47 7.58
C THR A 162 10.69 11.63 8.50
N GLU A 163 9.78 11.37 9.44
CA GLU A 163 9.40 12.35 10.46
C GLU A 163 10.59 12.93 11.24
N ASN A 164 11.64 12.15 11.41
CA ASN A 164 12.87 12.55 12.10
C ASN A 164 13.83 13.38 11.22
N GLY A 165 13.41 13.71 9.99
CA GLY A 165 14.21 14.51 9.06
C GLY A 165 15.33 13.74 8.37
N LEU A 166 15.29 12.41 8.37
CA LEU A 166 16.16 11.57 7.56
C LEU A 166 15.66 11.58 6.11
N GLU A 167 16.52 11.98 5.19
CA GLU A 167 16.24 11.95 3.75
C GLU A 167 17.07 10.87 3.07
N MET A 168 16.44 10.06 2.24
CA MET A 168 17.07 8.92 1.56
C MET A 168 16.72 8.93 0.07
N ASN A 169 17.73 8.69 -0.76
CA ASN A 169 17.59 8.49 -2.20
C ASN A 169 18.33 7.20 -2.59
N ALA A 170 17.72 6.39 -3.44
CA ALA A 170 18.31 5.18 -3.97
C ALA A 170 17.63 4.82 -5.30
N PRO A 171 18.19 3.95 -6.14
CA PRO A 171 17.49 3.41 -7.31
C PRO A 171 16.24 2.62 -6.98
N MET A 172 16.23 1.92 -5.85
CA MET A 172 15.09 1.15 -5.37
C MET A 172 15.07 1.09 -3.84
N PHE A 173 13.87 1.15 -3.26
CA PHE A 173 13.62 0.78 -1.86
C PHE A 173 12.71 -0.44 -1.79
N LEU A 174 12.97 -1.30 -0.83
CA LEU A 174 12.11 -2.40 -0.42
C LEU A 174 11.78 -2.24 1.06
N TYR A 175 10.52 -2.03 1.38
CA TYR A 175 10.03 -1.96 2.75
C TYR A 175 9.24 -3.22 3.09
N ARG A 176 9.68 -3.95 4.10
CA ARG A 176 8.99 -5.11 4.64
C ARG A 176 8.11 -4.70 5.81
N LEU A 177 6.80 -4.83 5.64
CA LEU A 177 5.82 -4.38 6.61
C LEU A 177 5.81 -5.23 7.89
N ARG A 178 6.20 -6.51 7.80
CA ARG A 178 6.15 -7.45 8.93
C ARG A 178 7.17 -7.13 10.01
N ASP A 179 8.36 -6.72 9.62
CA ASP A 179 9.50 -6.44 10.51
C ASP A 179 9.92 -4.96 10.51
N GLY A 180 9.18 -4.10 9.80
CA GLY A 180 9.45 -2.68 9.70
C GLY A 180 10.77 -2.33 9.01
N ARG A 181 11.38 -3.27 8.26
CA ARG A 181 12.70 -3.10 7.70
C ARG A 181 12.65 -2.42 6.33
N LEU A 182 13.34 -1.30 6.21
CA LEU A 182 13.61 -0.61 4.95
C LEU A 182 14.99 -1.00 4.43
N GLN A 183 15.07 -1.44 3.19
CA GLN A 183 16.31 -1.74 2.48
C GLN A 183 16.40 -0.85 1.25
N ALA A 184 17.57 -0.23 1.05
CA ALA A 184 17.89 0.52 -0.14
C ALA A 184 18.85 -0.28 -1.01
N TYR A 185 18.61 -0.28 -2.30
CA TYR A 185 19.43 -1.00 -3.28
C TYR A 185 20.04 0.00 -4.26
N SER A 186 21.31 -0.17 -4.58
CA SER A 186 21.99 0.53 -5.68
C SER A 186 21.88 -0.29 -6.95
N ASP A 187 21.81 0.38 -8.10
CA ASP A 187 22.06 -0.28 -9.38
C ASP A 187 23.55 -0.63 -9.49
N GLN A 188 23.85 -1.80 -10.01
CA GLN A 188 25.22 -2.25 -10.17
C GLN A 188 26.00 -1.23 -11.01
N GLY A 189 26.73 -0.35 -10.36
CA GLY A 189 27.76 0.50 -10.94
C GLY A 189 27.39 1.95 -11.27
N THR A 190 26.15 2.44 -11.08
CA THR A 190 25.78 3.79 -11.56
C THR A 190 25.18 4.75 -10.54
N GLN A 191 24.51 4.29 -9.51
CA GLN A 191 23.92 5.18 -8.50
C GLN A 191 24.17 4.68 -7.08
N ALA A 192 24.67 5.57 -6.23
CA ALA A 192 24.86 5.28 -4.81
C ALA A 192 23.54 5.47 -4.03
N VAL A 193 23.45 4.82 -2.88
CA VAL A 193 22.44 5.14 -1.86
C VAL A 193 22.90 6.38 -1.12
N HIS A 194 22.11 7.44 -1.14
CA HIS A 194 22.40 8.68 -0.41
C HIS A 194 21.49 8.79 0.80
N ILE A 195 22.09 9.03 1.96
CA ILE A 195 21.38 9.24 3.21
C ILE A 195 21.85 10.58 3.80
N ILE A 196 20.92 11.49 4.02
CA ILE A 196 21.16 12.80 4.60
C ILE A 196 20.47 12.84 5.97
N THR A 197 21.23 13.08 7.02
CA THR A 197 20.72 13.30 8.37
C THR A 197 20.80 14.77 8.70
N LYS A 198 19.72 15.37 9.18
CA LYS A 198 19.77 16.72 9.77
C LYS A 198 20.36 16.59 11.17
N PRO A 199 21.41 17.34 11.53
CA PRO A 199 21.95 17.31 12.89
C PRO A 199 20.88 17.77 13.88
N THR A 200 20.54 16.92 14.82
CA THR A 200 19.66 17.24 15.94
C THR A 200 20.54 17.86 17.04
N GLY A 201 20.71 19.16 17.02
CA GLY A 201 21.46 19.85 18.06
C GLY A 201 22.06 21.13 17.52
N SER A 202 21.69 22.25 18.13
CA SER A 202 22.45 23.49 18.06
C SER A 202 23.81 23.21 18.66
N LEU A 203 24.88 23.30 17.88
CA LEU A 203 26.20 23.56 18.44
C LEU A 203 26.13 24.98 19.00
N VAL A 204 25.77 25.07 20.25
CA VAL A 204 26.01 26.33 21.02
C VAL A 204 27.52 26.47 21.17
N PRO A 205 28.12 27.56 20.70
CA PRO A 205 29.53 27.83 20.87
C PRO A 205 29.91 28.07 22.36
#